data_4a5f245bbd6c4e4d043b7c63bca0d8aa
#
_entry.id   4a5f245bbd6c4e4d043b7c63bca0d8aa
#
_cell.length_a   1.000
_cell.length_b   1.000
_cell.length_c   1.000
_cell.angle_alpha   90.00
_cell.angle_beta   90.00
_cell.angle_gamma   90.00
#
_symmetry.space_group_name_H-M   'P 1'
#
loop_
_entity.id
_entity.type
_entity.pdbx_description
1 polymer ?
#
loop_
_entity_poly.entity_id
_entity_poly.type
_entity_poly.pdbx_seq_one_letter_code
_entity_poly.pdbx_strand_id
1 'polypeptide(L)'
;NVSFSKKNVFRGFHFQKYPFAQDKLIRVLEGRILDILVSIDKNSKNFLNTFYYDLSYKNKKTLYVPKNFAHGFLVLSKNATIEYFVTNHYSKKHERNINVFDKRLKIDKKILKKKLIMSEKDKTSNFK
;
A
#
# COMPACT_ATOMS: atom_id res chain seq x y z
N ASN A 1 1.12 8.60 -12.27
CA ASN A 1 2.37 8.35 -11.52
C ASN A 1 2.92 6.98 -11.84
N VAL A 2 4.24 6.91 -11.99
CA VAL A 2 4.96 5.67 -12.24
C VAL A 2 6.05 5.52 -11.19
N SER A 3 6.16 4.34 -10.62
CA SER A 3 7.12 4.02 -9.56
C SER A 3 7.89 2.77 -9.97
N PHE A 4 9.20 2.80 -9.74
CA PHE A 4 10.10 1.67 -9.96
C PHE A 4 10.70 1.22 -8.63
N SER A 5 10.72 -0.09 -8.38
CA SER A 5 11.25 -0.62 -7.12
C SER A 5 11.88 -2.01 -7.34
N LYS A 6 12.85 -2.33 -6.48
CA LYS A 6 13.56 -3.60 -6.50
C LYS A 6 12.90 -4.62 -5.56
N LYS A 7 13.31 -5.88 -5.71
CA LYS A 7 12.83 -6.98 -4.87
C LYS A 7 12.94 -6.65 -3.38
N ASN A 8 11.94 -7.04 -2.62
CA ASN A 8 11.82 -6.85 -1.17
C ASN A 8 11.58 -5.41 -0.73
N VAL A 9 11.49 -4.45 -1.65
CA VAL A 9 11.04 -3.12 -1.30
C VAL A 9 9.58 -3.20 -0.88
N PHE A 10 9.27 -2.63 0.28
CA PHE A 10 7.92 -2.42 0.76
C PHE A 10 7.66 -0.91 0.83
N ARG A 11 6.54 -0.47 0.25
CA ARG A 11 6.10 0.93 0.31
C ARG A 11 4.72 0.98 0.93
N GLY A 12 4.57 1.81 1.94
CA GLY A 12 3.29 2.01 2.60
C GLY A 12 3.36 1.75 4.11
N PHE A 13 2.25 1.68 4.74
CA PHE A 13 0.92 1.95 4.17
C PHE A 13 0.65 3.44 4.18
N HIS A 14 0.08 3.95 3.09
CA HIS A 14 -0.22 5.37 2.95
C HIS A 14 -1.71 5.61 2.70
N PHE A 15 -2.22 6.70 3.24
CA PHE A 15 -3.53 7.25 2.89
C PHE A 15 -3.53 8.74 3.15
N GLN A 16 -4.52 9.44 2.63
CA GLN A 16 -4.72 10.85 2.93
C GLN A 16 -6.03 11.05 3.67
N LYS A 17 -6.00 11.96 4.64
CA LYS A 17 -7.18 12.33 5.41
C LYS A 17 -8.11 13.20 4.57
N TYR A 18 -9.39 13.14 4.89
CA TYR A 18 -10.38 14.03 4.30
C TYR A 18 -9.98 15.50 4.55
N PRO A 19 -10.16 16.44 3.62
CA PRO A 19 -10.84 16.31 2.33
C PRO A 19 -9.96 15.85 1.16
N PHE A 20 -8.74 15.40 1.41
CA PHE A 20 -7.79 14.97 0.37
C PHE A 20 -7.72 13.45 0.22
N ALA A 21 -8.69 12.72 0.80
CA ALA A 21 -8.75 11.27 0.63
C ALA A 21 -8.78 10.91 -0.86
N GLN A 22 -8.03 9.86 -1.21
CA GLN A 22 -7.83 9.45 -2.60
C GLN A 22 -8.36 8.04 -2.84
N ASP A 23 -9.12 7.87 -3.92
CA ASP A 23 -9.27 6.57 -4.56
C ASP A 23 -8.05 6.37 -5.46
N LYS A 24 -7.62 5.13 -5.65
CA LYS A 24 -6.47 4.80 -6.48
C LYS A 24 -6.82 3.68 -7.45
N LEU A 25 -6.21 3.73 -8.62
CA LEU A 25 -6.25 2.65 -9.60
C LEU A 25 -4.83 2.23 -9.87
N ILE A 26 -4.51 0.96 -9.66
CA ILE A 26 -3.13 0.46 -9.64
C ILE A 26 -2.98 -0.68 -10.63
N ARG A 27 -1.94 -0.61 -11.46
CA ARG A 27 -1.56 -1.72 -12.33
C ARG A 27 -0.05 -1.87 -12.42
N VAL A 28 0.39 -3.08 -12.72
CA VAL A 28 1.81 -3.41 -12.84
C VAL A 28 2.19 -3.42 -14.31
N LEU A 29 3.15 -2.56 -14.67
CA LEU A 29 3.70 -2.48 -16.04
C LEU A 29 4.83 -3.48 -16.26
N GLU A 30 5.54 -3.86 -15.19
CA GLU A 30 6.65 -4.80 -15.22
C GLU A 30 6.75 -5.48 -13.85
N GLY A 31 6.98 -6.79 -13.86
CA GLY A 31 7.21 -7.55 -12.64
C GLY A 31 5.94 -7.96 -11.91
N ARG A 32 6.08 -8.16 -10.61
CA ARG A 32 5.02 -8.71 -9.75
C ARG A 32 5.11 -8.13 -8.35
N ILE A 33 3.96 -7.78 -7.79
CA ILE A 33 3.86 -7.28 -6.42
C ILE A 33 2.77 -8.02 -5.65
N LEU A 34 2.90 -8.02 -4.33
CA LEU A 34 1.80 -8.30 -3.43
C LEU A 34 1.26 -6.95 -2.97
N ASP A 35 0.07 -6.61 -3.43
CA ASP A 35 -0.61 -5.37 -3.05
C ASP A 35 -1.44 -5.62 -1.79
N ILE A 36 -1.37 -4.70 -0.84
CA ILE A 36 -1.99 -4.89 0.47
C ILE A 36 -2.82 -3.67 0.82
N LEU A 37 -4.08 -3.92 1.16
CA LEU A 37 -5.00 -2.89 1.63
C LEU A 37 -5.27 -3.09 3.11
N VAL A 38 -5.34 -1.98 3.84
CA VAL A 38 -5.72 -1.96 5.26
C VAL A 38 -6.95 -1.09 5.40
N SER A 39 -8.03 -1.64 5.95
CA SER A 39 -9.23 -0.84 6.20
C SER A 39 -8.97 0.18 7.29
N ILE A 40 -9.20 1.46 6.98
CA ILE A 40 -9.05 2.56 7.94
C ILE A 40 -10.38 3.20 8.32
N ASP A 41 -11.49 2.57 7.97
CA ASP A 41 -12.83 3.01 8.35
C ASP A 41 -13.13 2.55 9.77
N LYS A 42 -13.07 3.47 10.71
CA LYS A 42 -13.29 3.19 12.14
C LYS A 42 -14.70 2.69 12.45
N ASN A 43 -15.65 2.94 11.56
CA ASN A 43 -17.03 2.49 11.72
C ASN A 43 -17.28 1.11 11.13
N SER A 44 -16.31 0.55 10.42
CA SER A 44 -16.42 -0.78 9.84
C SER A 44 -15.98 -1.85 10.83
N LYS A 45 -16.69 -2.97 10.83
CA LYS A 45 -16.26 -4.17 11.59
C LYS A 45 -14.94 -4.73 11.06
N ASN A 46 -14.52 -4.34 9.85
CA ASN A 46 -13.26 -4.76 9.24
C ASN A 46 -12.11 -3.79 9.53
N PHE A 47 -12.29 -2.83 10.44
CA PHE A 47 -11.27 -1.85 10.77
C PHE A 47 -9.93 -2.52 11.07
N LEU A 48 -8.88 -2.07 10.37
CA LEU A 48 -7.50 -2.58 10.44
C LEU A 48 -7.31 -4.01 9.92
N ASN A 49 -8.32 -4.62 9.33
CA ASN A 49 -8.15 -5.87 8.60
C ASN A 49 -7.36 -5.62 7.32
N THR A 50 -6.60 -6.63 6.91
CA THR A 50 -5.73 -6.57 5.73
C THR A 50 -6.26 -7.47 4.62
N PHE A 51 -6.07 -7.01 3.38
CA PHE A 51 -6.53 -7.70 2.18
C PHE A 51 -5.37 -7.76 1.20
N TYR A 52 -5.13 -8.91 0.59
CA TYR A 52 -3.95 -9.17 -0.23
C TYR A 52 -4.34 -9.45 -1.67
N TYR A 53 -3.62 -8.84 -2.62
CA TYR A 53 -3.87 -9.01 -4.05
C TYR A 53 -2.56 -9.21 -4.80
N ASP A 54 -2.48 -10.28 -5.58
CA ASP A 54 -1.33 -10.60 -6.42
C ASP A 54 -1.50 -9.89 -7.76
N LEU A 55 -0.70 -8.86 -8.00
CA LEU A 55 -0.73 -8.08 -9.24
C LEU A 55 0.57 -8.28 -9.99
N SER A 56 0.47 -8.53 -11.30
CA SER A 56 1.66 -8.68 -12.14
C SER A 56 1.38 -8.20 -13.56
N TYR A 57 2.47 -7.96 -14.30
CA TYR A 57 2.34 -7.71 -15.72
C TYR A 57 1.67 -8.90 -16.42
N LYS A 58 2.00 -10.14 -16.00
CA LYS A 58 1.46 -11.36 -16.60
C LYS A 58 -0.04 -11.51 -16.38
N ASN A 59 -0.53 -11.30 -15.16
CA ASN A 59 -1.96 -11.51 -14.86
C ASN A 59 -2.83 -10.33 -15.30
N LYS A 60 -2.21 -9.18 -15.62
CA LYS A 60 -2.88 -7.99 -16.15
C LYS A 60 -4.03 -7.47 -15.28
N LYS A 61 -4.01 -7.78 -13.99
CA LYS A 61 -5.03 -7.30 -13.07
C LYS A 61 -4.79 -5.83 -12.74
N THR A 62 -5.87 -5.11 -12.64
CA THR A 62 -5.89 -3.72 -12.17
C THR A 62 -6.67 -3.69 -10.86
N LEU A 63 -6.14 -3.01 -9.85
CA LEU A 63 -6.77 -2.93 -8.54
C LEU A 63 -7.32 -1.53 -8.31
N TYR A 64 -8.60 -1.45 -7.95
CA TYR A 64 -9.21 -0.23 -7.48
C TYR A 64 -9.14 -0.20 -5.95
N VAL A 65 -8.56 0.87 -5.40
CA VAL A 65 -8.42 1.07 -3.95
C VAL A 65 -9.32 2.22 -3.52
N PRO A 66 -10.42 1.94 -2.83
CA PRO A 66 -11.29 3.00 -2.29
C PRO A 66 -10.55 3.85 -1.25
N LYS A 67 -11.01 5.09 -1.09
CA LYS A 67 -10.36 6.07 -0.20
C LYS A 67 -10.38 5.72 1.29
N ASN A 68 -11.19 4.76 1.70
CA ASN A 68 -11.24 4.29 3.09
C ASN A 68 -10.28 3.13 3.37
N PHE A 69 -9.29 2.93 2.49
CA PHE A 69 -8.20 1.95 2.68
C PHE A 69 -6.86 2.64 2.60
N ALA A 70 -5.96 2.27 3.51
CA ALA A 70 -4.54 2.55 3.37
C ALA A 70 -3.96 1.52 2.40
N HIS A 71 -2.96 1.91 1.64
CA HIS A 71 -2.39 1.12 0.57
C HIS A 71 -0.90 0.94 0.74
N GLY A 72 -0.43 -0.27 0.50
CA GLY A 72 0.98 -0.60 0.45
C GLY A 72 1.23 -1.77 -0.49
N PHE A 73 2.50 -2.01 -0.82
CA PHE A 73 2.85 -3.16 -1.65
C PHE A 73 4.25 -3.66 -1.35
N LEU A 74 4.43 -4.95 -1.60
CA LEU A 74 5.72 -5.64 -1.50
C LEU A 74 6.14 -6.13 -2.89
N VAL A 75 7.34 -5.80 -3.32
CA VAL A 75 7.87 -6.25 -4.61
C VAL A 75 8.35 -7.70 -4.49
N LEU A 76 7.79 -8.58 -5.30
CA LEU A 76 8.09 -10.03 -5.30
C LEU A 76 9.08 -10.43 -6.38
N SER A 77 9.12 -9.73 -7.51
CA SER A 77 10.04 -9.97 -8.62
C SER A 77 11.35 -9.21 -8.41
N LYS A 78 12.33 -9.45 -9.29
CA LYS A 78 13.61 -8.73 -9.24
C LYS A 78 13.41 -7.21 -9.28
N ASN A 79 12.51 -6.76 -10.14
CA ASN A 79 12.10 -5.37 -10.27
C ASN A 79 10.61 -5.31 -10.49
N ALA A 80 9.99 -4.19 -10.15
CA ALA A 80 8.59 -3.91 -10.49
C ALA A 80 8.41 -2.45 -10.86
N THR A 81 7.65 -2.22 -11.93
CA THR A 81 7.21 -0.89 -12.35
C THR A 81 5.71 -0.84 -12.21
N ILE A 82 5.24 0.15 -11.47
CA ILE A 82 3.83 0.29 -11.10
C ILE A 82 3.34 1.63 -11.59
N GLU A 83 2.19 1.63 -12.25
CA GLU A 83 1.47 2.84 -12.62
C GLU A 83 0.24 2.98 -11.74
N TYR A 84 0.01 4.19 -11.23
CA TYR A 84 -1.20 4.44 -10.45
C TYR A 84 -1.80 5.80 -10.73
N PHE A 85 -3.11 5.85 -10.68
CA PHE A 85 -3.92 7.06 -10.84
C PHE A 85 -4.63 7.34 -9.53
N VAL A 86 -4.75 8.60 -9.19
CA VAL A 86 -5.39 9.04 -7.96
C VAL A 86 -6.47 10.07 -8.28
N THR A 87 -7.51 10.10 -7.46
CA THR A 87 -8.68 10.96 -7.68
C THR A 87 -8.58 12.32 -7.01
N ASN A 88 -7.50 12.55 -6.24
CA ASN A 88 -7.33 13.81 -5.55
C ASN A 88 -5.85 14.18 -5.50
N HIS A 89 -5.55 15.45 -5.26
CA HIS A 89 -4.18 15.95 -5.21
C HIS A 89 -3.43 15.40 -4.01
N TYR A 90 -2.11 15.24 -4.17
CA TYR A 90 -1.25 14.94 -3.06
C TYR A 90 -1.21 16.11 -2.09
N SER A 91 -1.41 15.82 -0.80
CA SER A 91 -1.30 16.81 0.27
C SER A 91 -0.44 16.22 1.39
N LYS A 92 0.77 16.71 1.52
CA LYS A 92 1.70 16.27 2.56
C LYS A 92 1.11 16.46 3.97
N LYS A 93 0.38 17.53 4.17
CA LYS A 93 -0.27 17.84 5.46
C LYS A 93 -1.31 16.77 5.86
N HIS A 94 -1.98 16.17 4.87
CA HIS A 94 -3.06 15.22 5.11
C HIS A 94 -2.62 13.76 4.97
N GLU A 95 -1.39 13.53 4.50
CA GLU A 95 -0.86 12.17 4.36
C GLU A 95 -0.60 11.55 5.73
N ARG A 96 -0.94 10.27 5.84
CA ARG A 96 -0.68 9.46 7.04
C ARG A 96 -0.03 8.14 6.63
N ASN A 97 0.83 7.65 7.51
CA ASN A 97 1.51 6.37 7.36
C ASN A 97 1.10 5.41 8.45
N ILE A 98 1.08 4.12 8.10
CA ILE A 98 1.03 3.04 9.07
C ILE A 98 2.23 2.15 8.77
N ASN A 99 3.10 1.94 9.75
CA ASN A 99 4.24 1.02 9.61
C ASN A 99 3.70 -0.42 9.46
N VAL A 100 4.24 -1.18 8.52
CA VAL A 100 3.83 -2.57 8.32
C VAL A 100 4.02 -3.43 9.57
N PHE A 101 4.95 -3.06 10.45
CA PHE A 101 5.20 -3.72 11.74
C PHE A 101 4.33 -3.19 12.88
N ASP A 102 3.43 -2.27 12.60
CA ASP A 102 2.52 -1.73 13.63
C ASP A 102 1.68 -2.87 14.22
N LYS A 103 1.73 -3.03 15.52
CA LYS A 103 1.10 -4.16 16.23
C LYS A 103 -0.43 -4.16 16.14
N ARG A 104 -1.03 -3.03 15.78
CA ARG A 104 -2.48 -2.95 15.58
C ARG A 104 -2.93 -3.69 14.31
N LEU A 105 -2.02 -3.90 13.37
CA LEU A 105 -2.32 -4.59 12.11
C LEU A 105 -2.18 -6.09 12.28
N LYS A 106 -3.00 -6.83 11.54
CA LYS A 106 -2.93 -8.29 11.46
C LYS A 106 -2.29 -8.68 10.12
N ILE A 107 -0.99 -8.42 10.00
CA ILE A 107 -0.24 -8.74 8.79
C ILE A 107 0.19 -10.19 8.81
N ASP A 108 0.14 -10.85 7.65
CA ASP A 108 0.64 -12.21 7.47
C ASP A 108 2.10 -12.29 7.93
N LYS A 109 2.37 -13.22 8.85
CA LYS A 109 3.70 -13.41 9.43
C LYS A 109 4.77 -13.71 8.39
N LYS A 110 4.41 -14.33 7.27
CA LYS A 110 5.34 -14.62 6.18
C LYS A 110 5.93 -13.34 5.59
N ILE A 111 5.14 -12.26 5.56
CA ILE A 111 5.60 -10.95 5.07
C ILE A 111 6.57 -10.35 6.07
N LEU A 112 6.22 -10.37 7.35
CA LEU A 112 7.03 -9.77 8.42
C LEU A 112 8.38 -10.45 8.61
N LYS A 113 8.52 -11.71 8.19
CA LYS A 113 9.77 -12.48 8.26
C LYS A 113 10.75 -12.13 7.13
N LYS A 114 10.31 -11.46 6.09
CA LYS A 114 11.18 -11.06 4.98
C LYS A 114 12.05 -9.87 5.39
N LYS A 115 13.21 -9.74 4.76
CA LYS A 115 14.05 -8.54 4.90
C LYS A 115 13.46 -7.44 4.01
N LEU A 116 12.53 -6.68 4.56
CA LEU A 116 11.89 -5.60 3.83
C LEU A 116 12.82 -4.40 3.72
N ILE A 117 12.87 -3.81 2.52
CA ILE A 117 13.60 -2.56 2.26
C ILE A 117 12.57 -1.45 2.29
N MET A 118 12.70 -0.53 3.24
CA MET A 118 11.72 0.51 3.50
C MET A 118 12.39 1.88 3.64
N SER A 119 11.68 2.93 3.20
CA SER A 119 12.12 4.30 3.47
C SER A 119 12.01 4.60 4.97
N GLU A 120 12.73 5.62 5.44
CA GLU A 120 12.64 6.04 6.84
C GLU A 120 11.22 6.49 7.20
N LYS A 121 10.55 7.18 6.28
CA LYS A 121 9.15 7.59 6.44
C LYS A 121 8.24 6.38 6.70
N ASP A 122 8.43 5.30 5.95
CA ASP A 122 7.56 4.13 6.04
C ASP A 122 7.80 3.30 7.31
N LYS A 123 8.89 3.56 8.02
CA LYS A 123 9.20 2.93 9.31
C LYS A 123 8.46 3.60 10.48
N THR A 124 7.64 4.59 10.22
CA THR A 124 6.88 5.32 11.25
C THR A 124 5.39 5.13 11.08
N SER A 125 4.65 5.31 12.17
CA SER A 125 3.19 5.37 12.15
C SER A 125 2.74 6.68 12.75
N ASN A 126 1.90 7.42 12.03
CA ASN A 126 1.24 8.61 12.55
C ASN A 126 -0.28 8.54 12.38
N PHE A 127 -0.78 7.33 12.31
CA PHE A 127 -2.21 7.03 12.25
C PHE A 127 -2.75 6.80 13.65
N LYS A 128 -3.90 7.41 13.95
CA LYS A 128 -4.59 7.28 15.24
C LYS A 128 -5.92 6.56 15.11
#